data_c443e3c592d59d6b767d6b20f2bb9bbc
#
_entry.id   c443e3c592d59d6b767d6b20f2bb9bbc
#
_cell.length_a   1.000
_cell.length_b   1.000
_cell.length_c   1.000
_cell.angle_alpha   90.00
_cell.angle_beta   90.00
_cell.angle_gamma   90.00
#
_symmetry.space_group_name_H-M   'P 1'
#
loop_
_entity.id
_entity.type
_entity.pdbx_description
1 polymer ?
#
loop_
_entity_poly.entity_id
_entity_poly.type
_entity_poly.pdbx_seq_one_letter_code
_entity_poly.pdbx_strand_id
1 'polypeptide(L)'
;GNVFLGSSAVFAEDVQEYALDEMVVTATRTMKQIQEVPSSVSVVTAKDIEERNITSVPEALQTLPGVYKSQAIQGGIQLRGFGSGDILVLVDGLQMNYPFNSNVDWEMIPVENIERIEVVRGAGSSLYGGHAVGGVVNIITKDAKKKGLNANIVLNYGSNNTWKKALYADVKANEKVAFGVGYENRKSDGWGNYYQTKAASKGSGTIVPDNKPPQLSNGKYIVATRGDRKYESETYSANVKYNFDAERSLKYTFANTTSTYYYPSPKSYIYKDGKPVWSGKVDLGNGTYVSPSLGTSLGYDGEKEYNKHTLAYNDDKNKMNANFSLLDMKKSGYSSAS
;
A
#
# COMPACT_ATOMS: atom_id res chain seq x y z
N GLY A 1 -16.51 -16.40 8.92
CA GLY A 1 -15.76 -17.65 8.92
C GLY A 1 -14.82 -17.64 7.74
N ASN A 2 -13.51 -17.51 8.00
CA ASN A 2 -12.50 -17.56 6.94
C ASN A 2 -12.15 -19.02 6.70
N VAL A 3 -12.29 -19.49 5.47
CA VAL A 3 -11.78 -20.78 5.03
C VAL A 3 -10.42 -20.54 4.39
N PHE A 4 -9.36 -21.02 5.02
CA PHE A 4 -7.99 -20.99 4.50
C PHE A 4 -7.70 -22.33 3.80
N LEU A 5 -7.38 -22.27 2.52
CA LEU A 5 -6.73 -23.34 1.79
C LEU A 5 -5.32 -22.85 1.44
N GLY A 6 -4.42 -22.94 2.40
CA GLY A 6 -2.99 -22.74 2.18
C GLY A 6 -2.34 -24.09 1.97
N SER A 7 -1.97 -24.44 0.75
CA SER A 7 -1.06 -25.55 0.51
C SER A 7 0.29 -25.00 0.08
N SER A 8 1.21 -24.89 1.02
CA SER A 8 2.64 -24.73 0.72
C SER A 8 3.23 -26.13 0.53
N ALA A 9 3.55 -26.48 -0.70
CA ALA A 9 4.41 -27.64 -0.95
C ALA A 9 5.84 -27.24 -0.62
N VAL A 10 6.23 -27.41 0.64
CA VAL A 10 7.62 -27.31 1.07
C VAL A 10 8.23 -28.68 0.89
N PHE A 11 9.13 -28.83 -0.07
CA PHE A 11 10.06 -29.94 -0.07
C PHE A 11 11.10 -29.61 1.00
N ALA A 12 10.92 -30.21 2.18
CA ALA A 12 11.78 -30.00 3.32
C ALA A 12 13.11 -30.77 3.10
N GLU A 13 14.20 -30.04 3.06
CA GLU A 13 15.49 -30.50 3.51
C GLU A 13 16.07 -29.48 4.47
N ASP A 14 16.31 -29.90 5.69
CA ASP A 14 16.98 -29.27 6.83
C ASP A 14 16.79 -27.76 7.02
N VAL A 15 15.85 -27.43 7.88
CA VAL A 15 15.77 -26.10 8.50
C VAL A 15 16.92 -25.98 9.50
N GLN A 16 18.02 -25.36 9.12
CA GLN A 16 18.95 -24.78 10.09
C GLN A 16 18.24 -23.62 10.76
N GLU A 17 18.07 -23.71 12.04
CA GLU A 17 17.61 -22.67 12.95
C GLU A 17 18.66 -21.55 12.91
N TYR A 18 18.40 -20.49 12.10
CA TYR A 18 19.23 -19.30 12.12
C TYR A 18 18.88 -18.50 13.36
N ALA A 19 19.84 -18.37 14.26
CA ALA A 19 19.75 -17.53 15.42
C ALA A 19 19.44 -16.08 14.99
N LEU A 20 18.57 -15.39 15.74
CA LEU A 20 18.21 -13.97 15.57
C LEU A 20 19.43 -13.03 15.57
N ASP A 21 20.59 -13.53 15.92
CA ASP A 21 21.84 -12.77 16.07
C ASP A 21 22.50 -12.34 14.75
N GLU A 22 22.07 -12.86 13.60
CA GLU A 22 22.67 -12.55 12.29
C GLU A 22 21.82 -11.61 11.41
N MET A 23 20.71 -11.06 11.92
CA MET A 23 19.89 -10.16 11.14
C MET A 23 20.58 -8.81 10.95
N VAL A 24 20.86 -8.45 9.70
CA VAL A 24 21.48 -7.20 9.31
C VAL A 24 20.42 -6.17 8.92
N VAL A 25 20.48 -4.98 9.50
CA VAL A 25 19.57 -3.86 9.21
C VAL A 25 20.28 -2.88 8.28
N THR A 26 19.63 -2.53 7.17
CA THR A 26 20.16 -1.63 6.13
C THR A 26 19.51 -0.25 6.10
N ALA A 27 18.43 -0.05 6.86
CA ALA A 27 17.70 1.22 6.95
C ALA A 27 18.55 2.38 7.51
N THR A 28 19.72 2.10 8.08
CA THR A 28 20.68 3.12 8.55
C THR A 28 21.73 3.50 7.50
N ARG A 29 21.56 3.07 6.24
CA ARG A 29 22.52 3.15 5.11
C ARG A 29 23.83 2.40 5.33
N THR A 30 24.02 1.76 6.46
CA THR A 30 25.14 0.86 6.73
C THR A 30 24.59 -0.44 7.25
N MET A 31 25.16 -1.55 6.78
CA MET A 31 24.81 -2.85 7.32
C MET A 31 25.25 -2.92 8.77
N LYS A 32 24.30 -3.17 9.67
CA LYS A 32 24.53 -3.36 11.11
C LYS A 32 23.77 -4.56 11.60
N GLN A 33 24.34 -5.30 12.52
CA GLN A 33 23.58 -6.32 13.23
C GLN A 33 22.49 -5.67 14.08
N ILE A 34 21.37 -6.35 14.27
CA ILE A 34 20.21 -5.76 14.98
C ILE A 34 20.57 -5.32 16.40
N GLN A 35 21.53 -5.97 17.03
CA GLN A 35 22.02 -5.62 18.36
C GLN A 35 22.84 -4.32 18.40
N GLU A 36 23.36 -3.89 17.25
CA GLU A 36 24.19 -2.68 17.12
C GLU A 36 23.38 -1.46 16.69
N VAL A 37 22.08 -1.65 16.37
CA VAL A 37 21.23 -0.53 15.94
C VAL A 37 20.54 0.13 17.13
N PRO A 38 20.24 1.44 17.04
CA PRO A 38 19.51 2.13 18.10
C PRO A 38 18.14 1.46 18.36
N SER A 39 17.68 1.56 19.60
CA SER A 39 16.36 1.02 20.04
C SER A 39 15.15 1.55 19.25
N SER A 40 15.36 2.52 18.37
CA SER A 40 14.34 3.09 17.47
C SER A 40 14.09 2.25 16.22
N VAL A 41 14.83 1.18 15.96
CA VAL A 41 14.63 0.28 14.81
C VAL A 41 13.77 -0.90 15.19
N SER A 42 12.82 -1.25 14.32
CA SER A 42 12.00 -2.46 14.40
C SER A 42 12.02 -3.18 13.07
N VAL A 43 11.90 -4.50 13.11
CA VAL A 43 11.90 -5.35 11.92
C VAL A 43 10.68 -6.26 11.92
N VAL A 44 10.04 -6.41 10.75
CA VAL A 44 9.03 -7.43 10.46
C VAL A 44 9.63 -8.35 9.41
N THR A 45 9.74 -9.65 9.70
CA THR A 45 10.35 -10.63 8.82
C THR A 45 9.34 -11.29 7.88
N ALA A 46 9.82 -11.97 6.84
CA ALA A 46 8.98 -12.82 5.98
C ALA A 46 8.24 -13.89 6.80
N LYS A 47 8.89 -14.44 7.83
CA LYS A 47 8.29 -15.42 8.74
C LYS A 47 7.12 -14.81 9.54
N ASP A 48 7.28 -13.60 10.07
CA ASP A 48 6.19 -12.88 10.76
C ASP A 48 4.99 -12.63 9.83
N ILE A 49 5.28 -12.27 8.57
CA ILE A 49 4.25 -12.04 7.54
C ILE A 49 3.46 -13.33 7.28
N GLU A 50 4.16 -14.44 7.11
CA GLU A 50 3.57 -15.74 6.83
C GLU A 50 2.79 -16.30 8.02
N GLU A 51 3.38 -16.36 9.22
CA GLU A 51 2.75 -16.91 10.43
C GLU A 51 1.50 -16.15 10.86
N ARG A 52 1.45 -14.84 10.61
CA ARG A 52 0.30 -13.99 10.95
C ARG A 52 -0.69 -13.80 9.80
N ASN A 53 -0.46 -14.46 8.64
CA ASN A 53 -1.27 -14.32 7.43
C ASN A 53 -1.48 -12.85 7.01
N ILE A 54 -0.41 -12.05 7.09
CA ILE A 54 -0.44 -10.64 6.74
C ILE A 54 -0.59 -10.50 5.22
N THR A 55 -1.56 -9.69 4.79
CA THR A 55 -1.93 -9.57 3.37
C THR A 55 -1.49 -8.27 2.70
N SER A 56 -0.99 -7.30 3.49
CA SER A 56 -0.54 -6.01 2.97
C SER A 56 0.57 -5.40 3.83
N VAL A 57 1.37 -4.51 3.24
CA VAL A 57 2.44 -3.81 3.97
C VAL A 57 1.90 -2.95 5.12
N PRO A 58 0.81 -2.17 4.96
CA PRO A 58 0.22 -1.44 6.10
C PRO A 58 -0.20 -2.35 7.25
N GLU A 59 -0.70 -3.55 6.97
CA GLU A 59 -1.05 -4.54 7.99
C GLU A 59 0.21 -5.07 8.71
N ALA A 60 1.28 -5.36 7.96
CA ALA A 60 2.57 -5.72 8.54
C ALA A 60 3.10 -4.64 9.49
N LEU A 61 3.05 -3.40 9.05
CA LEU A 61 3.51 -2.26 9.83
C LEU A 61 2.70 -2.02 11.12
N GLN A 62 1.39 -2.30 11.10
CA GLN A 62 0.53 -2.19 12.29
C GLN A 62 0.91 -3.15 13.43
N THR A 63 1.66 -4.21 13.15
CA THR A 63 2.16 -5.11 14.19
C THR A 63 3.22 -4.44 15.07
N LEU A 64 3.76 -3.32 14.63
CA LEU A 64 4.81 -2.58 15.32
C LEU A 64 4.24 -1.51 16.26
N PRO A 65 4.82 -1.32 17.45
CA PRO A 65 4.37 -0.29 18.38
C PRO A 65 4.45 1.13 17.78
N GLY A 66 3.38 1.93 17.96
CA GLY A 66 3.32 3.32 17.50
C GLY A 66 3.09 3.49 16.01
N VAL A 67 2.73 2.43 15.29
CA VAL A 67 2.27 2.47 13.90
C VAL A 67 0.76 2.30 13.85
N TYR A 68 0.07 3.19 13.17
CA TYR A 68 -1.37 3.16 12.98
C TYR A 68 -1.70 3.21 11.49
N LYS A 69 -2.63 2.36 11.08
CA LYS A 69 -3.19 2.43 9.73
C LYS A 69 -4.22 3.56 9.68
N SER A 70 -4.06 4.48 8.77
CA SER A 70 -5.09 5.48 8.49
C SER A 70 -6.33 4.80 7.91
N GLN A 71 -7.50 5.14 8.41
CA GLN A 71 -8.78 4.70 7.83
C GLN A 71 -9.15 5.51 6.58
N ALA A 72 -8.27 6.39 6.12
CA ALA A 72 -8.47 7.13 4.87
C ALA A 72 -8.52 6.16 3.67
N ILE A 73 -9.24 6.57 2.64
CA ILE A 73 -9.54 5.77 1.44
C ILE A 73 -8.29 5.17 0.76
N GLN A 74 -7.14 5.79 0.92
CA GLN A 74 -5.86 5.33 0.36
C GLN A 74 -4.95 4.59 1.35
N GLY A 75 -5.46 4.26 2.54
CA GLY A 75 -4.80 3.34 3.46
C GLY A 75 -3.39 3.72 3.91
N GLY A 76 -3.12 5.00 4.14
CA GLY A 76 -1.82 5.45 4.64
C GLY A 76 -1.50 4.94 6.04
N ILE A 77 -0.24 5.04 6.42
CA ILE A 77 0.22 4.76 7.78
C ILE A 77 0.53 6.07 8.51
N GLN A 78 0.43 6.01 9.82
CA GLN A 78 0.94 7.04 10.73
C GLN A 78 1.97 6.41 11.64
N LEU A 79 3.08 7.09 11.86
CA LEU A 79 4.17 6.67 12.72
C LEU A 79 4.36 7.73 13.81
N ARG A 80 4.02 7.40 15.05
CA ARG A 80 4.11 8.32 16.21
C ARG A 80 3.44 9.69 15.98
N GLY A 81 2.31 9.72 15.28
CA GLY A 81 1.57 10.94 14.95
C GLY A 81 2.01 11.65 13.66
N PHE A 82 3.11 11.23 13.05
CA PHE A 82 3.50 11.70 11.72
C PHE A 82 2.71 10.99 10.64
N GLY A 83 2.19 11.74 9.68
CA GLY A 83 1.44 11.19 8.55
C GLY A 83 2.33 10.67 7.43
N SER A 84 1.70 10.13 6.39
CA SER A 84 2.39 9.54 5.24
C SER A 84 3.37 10.50 4.54
N GLY A 85 3.12 11.80 4.61
CA GLY A 85 3.98 12.83 4.00
C GLY A 85 5.35 13.00 4.69
N ASP A 86 5.45 12.58 5.94
CA ASP A 86 6.63 12.73 6.78
C ASP A 86 7.41 11.42 6.93
N ILE A 87 6.92 10.34 6.30
CA ILE A 87 7.50 9.00 6.37
C ILE A 87 8.05 8.64 5.01
N LEU A 88 9.36 8.40 4.95
CA LEU A 88 10.01 7.91 3.74
C LEU A 88 9.82 6.41 3.62
N VAL A 89 9.32 5.95 2.47
CA VAL A 89 9.16 4.52 2.16
C VAL A 89 10.09 4.14 1.03
N LEU A 90 10.92 3.14 1.29
CA LEU A 90 11.89 2.60 0.34
C LEU A 90 11.57 1.13 0.04
N VAL A 91 11.75 0.71 -1.20
CA VAL A 91 11.76 -0.69 -1.62
C VAL A 91 13.08 -0.96 -2.33
N ASP A 92 13.93 -1.80 -1.75
CA ASP A 92 15.30 -2.06 -2.22
C ASP A 92 16.08 -0.74 -2.45
N GLY A 93 15.92 0.22 -1.53
CA GLY A 93 16.54 1.54 -1.59
C GLY A 93 15.86 2.57 -2.51
N LEU A 94 14.81 2.18 -3.23
CA LEU A 94 14.04 3.07 -4.09
C LEU A 94 12.90 3.75 -3.33
N GLN A 95 12.81 5.07 -3.42
CA GLN A 95 11.71 5.85 -2.86
C GLN A 95 10.39 5.54 -3.57
N MET A 96 9.38 5.20 -2.77
CA MET A 96 8.03 4.89 -3.22
C MET A 96 7.04 6.04 -3.05
N ASN A 97 7.41 7.06 -2.29
CA ASN A 97 6.56 8.24 -2.09
C ASN A 97 6.42 9.02 -3.40
N TYR A 98 5.20 9.37 -3.77
CA TYR A 98 4.96 10.24 -4.92
C TYR A 98 5.52 11.64 -4.70
N PRO A 99 6.23 12.23 -5.69
CA PRO A 99 6.89 13.53 -5.54
C PRO A 99 5.94 14.70 -5.22
N PHE A 100 4.67 14.61 -5.66
CA PHE A 100 3.72 15.72 -5.58
C PHE A 100 2.82 15.71 -4.35
N ASN A 101 2.63 14.57 -3.67
CA ASN A 101 1.76 14.46 -2.50
C ASN A 101 2.30 13.55 -1.39
N SER A 102 3.51 13.02 -1.57
CA SER A 102 4.22 12.11 -0.66
C SER A 102 3.45 10.83 -0.28
N ASN A 103 2.34 10.53 -0.94
CA ASN A 103 1.59 9.30 -0.73
C ASN A 103 2.35 8.10 -1.30
N VAL A 104 2.06 6.93 -0.74
CA VAL A 104 2.58 5.65 -1.21
C VAL A 104 1.42 4.79 -1.69
N ASP A 105 1.55 4.22 -2.85
CA ASP A 105 0.63 3.21 -3.34
C ASP A 105 1.08 1.85 -2.82
N TRP A 106 0.52 1.43 -1.69
CA TRP A 106 0.89 0.20 -1.01
C TRP A 106 0.51 -1.05 -1.81
N GLU A 107 -0.42 -0.93 -2.74
CA GLU A 107 -0.82 -2.01 -3.65
C GLU A 107 0.29 -2.39 -4.63
N MET A 108 1.26 -1.47 -4.86
CA MET A 108 2.45 -1.72 -5.68
C MET A 108 3.52 -2.59 -4.99
N ILE A 109 3.34 -2.90 -3.71
CA ILE A 109 4.34 -3.59 -2.91
C ILE A 109 3.75 -4.92 -2.44
N PRO A 110 3.92 -5.99 -3.23
CA PRO A 110 3.42 -7.32 -2.86
C PRO A 110 4.10 -7.81 -1.58
N VAL A 111 3.31 -8.07 -0.55
CA VAL A 111 3.83 -8.46 0.77
C VAL A 111 4.55 -9.82 0.72
N GLU A 112 4.16 -10.71 -0.17
CA GLU A 112 4.74 -12.03 -0.35
C GLU A 112 6.16 -12.02 -0.92
N ASN A 113 6.51 -10.93 -1.62
CA ASN A 113 7.86 -10.74 -2.15
C ASN A 113 8.79 -10.05 -1.14
N ILE A 114 8.33 -9.82 0.08
CA ILE A 114 9.12 -9.15 1.11
C ILE A 114 9.91 -10.19 1.90
N GLU A 115 11.21 -9.93 2.04
CA GLU A 115 12.08 -10.66 2.96
C GLU A 115 11.98 -10.08 4.38
N ARG A 116 12.01 -8.75 4.49
CA ARG A 116 11.82 -8.02 5.75
C ARG A 116 11.44 -6.58 5.52
N ILE A 117 10.82 -5.99 6.53
CA ILE A 117 10.54 -4.57 6.61
C ILE A 117 11.29 -4.01 7.81
N GLU A 118 12.14 -3.02 7.59
CA GLU A 118 12.89 -2.32 8.60
C GLU A 118 12.25 -0.95 8.84
N VAL A 119 11.91 -0.62 10.07
CA VAL A 119 11.31 0.67 10.43
C VAL A 119 12.23 1.41 11.39
N VAL A 120 12.80 2.51 10.92
CA VAL A 120 13.57 3.46 11.74
C VAL A 120 12.64 4.59 12.16
N ARG A 121 12.50 4.79 13.47
CA ARG A 121 11.66 5.84 14.05
C ARG A 121 12.48 7.04 14.46
N GLY A 122 11.91 8.24 14.27
CA GLY A 122 12.56 9.50 14.61
C GLY A 122 13.40 10.05 13.48
N ALA A 123 14.16 11.10 13.75
CA ALA A 123 14.88 11.89 12.75
C ALA A 123 15.96 11.07 12.01
N GLY A 124 15.54 10.22 11.08
CA GLY A 124 16.37 9.67 10.01
C GLY A 124 16.72 10.72 8.94
N SER A 125 16.22 11.94 9.12
CA SER A 125 16.34 13.05 8.17
C SER A 125 17.78 13.44 7.83
N SER A 126 18.72 13.24 8.74
CA SER A 126 20.14 13.48 8.47
C SER A 126 20.72 12.56 7.39
N LEU A 127 20.15 11.36 7.24
CA LEU A 127 20.59 10.36 6.26
C LEU A 127 19.76 10.36 4.97
N TYR A 128 18.50 10.76 5.06
CA TYR A 128 17.49 10.58 4.00
C TYR A 128 16.80 11.87 3.55
N GLY A 129 17.13 13.02 4.16
CA GLY A 129 16.55 14.32 3.80
C GLY A 129 15.17 14.60 4.43
N GLY A 130 14.51 15.67 3.97
CA GLY A 130 13.32 16.24 4.60
C GLY A 130 12.08 15.36 4.67
N HIS A 131 11.95 14.33 3.83
CA HIS A 131 10.81 13.42 3.83
C HIS A 131 10.88 12.33 4.91
N ALA A 132 11.95 12.25 5.69
CA ALA A 132 12.16 11.25 6.73
C ALA A 132 12.09 11.82 8.16
N VAL A 133 11.29 12.86 8.38
CA VAL A 133 11.12 13.51 9.69
C VAL A 133 10.41 12.58 10.68
N GLY A 134 9.40 11.88 10.24
CA GLY A 134 8.65 10.90 11.04
C GLY A 134 9.34 9.54 11.16
N GLY A 135 10.14 9.19 10.17
CA GLY A 135 10.88 7.93 10.11
C GLY A 135 11.07 7.40 8.70
N VAL A 136 11.69 6.23 8.63
CA VAL A 136 11.97 5.51 7.38
C VAL A 136 11.40 4.10 7.48
N VAL A 137 10.66 3.68 6.45
CA VAL A 137 10.23 2.29 6.21
C VAL A 137 11.04 1.77 5.05
N ASN A 138 11.95 0.84 5.30
CA ASN A 138 12.80 0.23 4.28
C ASN A 138 12.36 -1.23 4.07
N ILE A 139 11.90 -1.53 2.88
CA ILE A 139 11.37 -2.83 2.49
C ILE A 139 12.42 -3.52 1.62
N ILE A 140 12.83 -4.70 2.05
CA ILE A 140 13.80 -5.54 1.35
C ILE A 140 13.04 -6.70 0.72
N THR A 141 13.18 -6.85 -0.60
CA THR A 141 12.53 -7.95 -1.31
C THR A 141 13.35 -9.23 -1.25
N LYS A 142 12.64 -10.37 -1.39
CA LYS A 142 13.27 -11.70 -1.42
C LYS A 142 14.23 -11.81 -2.60
N ASP A 143 15.35 -12.43 -2.35
CA ASP A 143 16.31 -12.87 -3.37
C ASP A 143 16.39 -14.39 -3.39
N ALA A 144 16.69 -14.99 -4.55
CA ALA A 144 16.95 -16.40 -4.68
C ALA A 144 18.22 -16.78 -3.90
N LYS A 145 18.06 -17.29 -2.68
CA LYS A 145 19.16 -17.63 -1.77
C LYS A 145 19.65 -19.06 -1.98
N LYS A 146 18.71 -19.99 -2.23
CA LYS A 146 19.02 -21.42 -2.39
C LYS A 146 19.17 -21.75 -3.87
N LYS A 147 20.12 -22.62 -4.20
CA LYS A 147 20.28 -23.17 -5.55
C LYS A 147 19.05 -24.01 -5.91
N GLY A 148 18.54 -23.83 -7.12
CA GLY A 148 17.35 -24.50 -7.62
C GLY A 148 16.15 -23.58 -7.75
N LEU A 149 14.99 -24.18 -7.97
CA LEU A 149 13.69 -23.50 -8.11
C LEU A 149 13.01 -23.39 -6.75
N ASN A 150 12.64 -22.16 -6.38
CA ASN A 150 11.73 -21.88 -5.28
C ASN A 150 10.45 -21.32 -5.87
N ALA A 151 9.29 -21.75 -5.39
CA ALA A 151 8.00 -21.22 -5.81
C ALA A 151 7.08 -21.07 -4.60
N ASN A 152 6.30 -20.00 -4.60
CA ASN A 152 5.29 -19.71 -3.59
C ASN A 152 3.98 -19.35 -4.27
N ILE A 153 2.90 -20.03 -3.90
CA ILE A 153 1.54 -19.76 -4.37
C ILE A 153 0.71 -19.31 -3.18
N VAL A 154 0.05 -18.18 -3.32
CA VAL A 154 -0.84 -17.61 -2.30
C VAL A 154 -2.25 -17.48 -2.85
N LEU A 155 -3.23 -18.05 -2.14
CA LEU A 155 -4.64 -17.93 -2.43
C LEU A 155 -5.36 -17.52 -1.15
N ASN A 156 -5.79 -16.27 -1.08
CA ASN A 156 -6.54 -15.75 0.07
C ASN A 156 -7.95 -15.37 -0.37
N TYR A 157 -8.92 -15.71 0.45
CA TYR A 157 -10.31 -15.28 0.32
C TYR A 157 -10.81 -14.71 1.63
N GLY A 158 -11.49 -13.58 1.58
CA GLY A 158 -11.98 -12.88 2.76
C GLY A 158 -13.34 -12.23 2.54
N SER A 159 -13.77 -11.47 3.53
CA SER A 159 -15.03 -10.72 3.50
C SER A 159 -15.13 -9.81 2.27
N ASN A 160 -16.36 -9.47 1.89
CA ASN A 160 -16.65 -8.60 0.73
C ASN A 160 -16.06 -9.14 -0.58
N ASN A 161 -16.11 -10.48 -0.75
CA ASN A 161 -15.61 -11.16 -1.95
C ASN A 161 -14.14 -10.75 -2.25
N THR A 162 -13.34 -10.58 -1.19
CA THR A 162 -11.93 -10.19 -1.34
C THR A 162 -11.11 -11.41 -1.70
N TRP A 163 -10.46 -11.35 -2.86
CA TRP A 163 -9.54 -12.36 -3.35
C TRP A 163 -8.14 -11.78 -3.48
N LYS A 164 -7.16 -12.59 -3.11
CA LYS A 164 -5.77 -12.39 -3.47
C LYS A 164 -5.25 -13.70 -4.06
N LYS A 165 -4.67 -13.61 -5.25
CA LYS A 165 -4.02 -14.73 -5.95
C LYS A 165 -2.61 -14.25 -6.27
N ALA A 166 -1.59 -14.98 -5.82
CA ALA A 166 -0.22 -14.65 -6.16
C ALA A 166 0.60 -15.89 -6.45
N LEU A 167 1.55 -15.75 -7.37
CA LEU A 167 2.57 -16.73 -7.70
C LEU A 167 3.90 -15.99 -7.75
N TYR A 168 4.86 -16.44 -6.97
CA TYR A 168 6.25 -16.00 -7.05
C TYR A 168 7.12 -17.20 -7.26
N ALA A 169 8.04 -17.12 -8.21
CA ALA A 169 9.02 -18.14 -8.44
C ALA A 169 10.40 -17.52 -8.69
N ASP A 170 11.42 -18.10 -8.10
CA ASP A 170 12.79 -17.69 -8.31
C ASP A 170 13.70 -18.90 -8.53
N VAL A 171 14.75 -18.70 -9.32
CA VAL A 171 15.75 -19.69 -9.65
C VAL A 171 17.13 -19.09 -9.44
N LYS A 172 17.92 -19.69 -8.58
CA LYS A 172 19.37 -19.50 -8.54
C LYS A 172 20.00 -20.51 -9.50
N ALA A 173 20.25 -20.08 -10.74
CA ALA A 173 20.77 -20.95 -11.81
C ALA A 173 22.20 -21.42 -11.50
N ASN A 174 23.03 -20.53 -10.93
CA ASN A 174 24.38 -20.81 -10.45
C ASN A 174 24.78 -19.74 -9.42
N GLU A 175 26.04 -19.73 -8.96
CA GLU A 175 26.50 -18.77 -7.96
C GLU A 175 26.48 -17.31 -8.46
N LYS A 176 26.48 -17.11 -9.78
CA LYS A 176 26.50 -15.78 -10.39
C LYS A 176 25.14 -15.25 -10.82
N VAL A 177 24.19 -16.13 -11.17
CA VAL A 177 22.94 -15.70 -11.83
C VAL A 177 21.73 -16.26 -11.11
N ALA A 178 20.80 -15.36 -10.80
CA ALA A 178 19.47 -15.68 -10.31
C ALA A 178 18.40 -14.91 -11.11
N PHE A 179 17.22 -15.53 -11.25
CA PHE A 179 16.03 -14.99 -11.92
C PHE A 179 14.83 -15.10 -11.00
N GLY A 180 13.90 -14.17 -11.10
CA GLY A 180 12.62 -14.26 -10.42
C GLY A 180 11.50 -13.73 -11.29
N VAL A 181 10.30 -14.30 -11.11
CA VAL A 181 9.07 -13.85 -11.72
C VAL A 181 7.97 -13.80 -10.66
N GLY A 182 7.03 -12.89 -10.81
CA GLY A 182 5.91 -12.75 -9.90
C GLY A 182 4.65 -12.33 -10.65
N TYR A 183 3.54 -12.84 -10.18
CA TYR A 183 2.20 -12.45 -10.56
C TYR A 183 1.36 -12.27 -9.30
N GLU A 184 0.61 -11.18 -9.22
CA GLU A 184 -0.36 -10.96 -8.16
C GLU A 184 -1.63 -10.35 -8.75
N ASN A 185 -2.80 -10.88 -8.34
CA ASN A 185 -4.10 -10.27 -8.57
C ASN A 185 -4.81 -10.12 -7.24
N ARG A 186 -5.35 -8.93 -7.01
CA ARG A 186 -6.20 -8.60 -5.88
C ARG A 186 -7.51 -8.05 -6.38
N LYS A 187 -8.60 -8.51 -5.78
CA LYS A 187 -9.94 -8.04 -6.09
C LYS A 187 -10.77 -7.97 -4.82
N SER A 188 -11.62 -6.96 -4.68
CA SER A 188 -12.57 -6.86 -3.59
C SER A 188 -13.81 -6.11 -4.03
N ASP A 189 -14.97 -6.54 -3.54
CA ASP A 189 -16.18 -5.75 -3.61
C ASP A 189 -16.15 -4.56 -2.65
N GLY A 190 -15.10 -4.50 -1.82
CA GLY A 190 -14.83 -3.41 -0.89
C GLY A 190 -15.80 -3.38 0.28
N TRP A 191 -15.60 -2.41 1.09
CA TRP A 191 -16.55 -2.01 2.12
C TRP A 191 -16.58 -0.50 2.14
N GLY A 192 -17.71 0.05 2.40
CA GLY A 192 -17.84 1.48 2.49
C GLY A 192 -19.08 1.84 3.28
N ASN A 193 -18.97 2.90 3.98
CA ASN A 193 -20.03 3.74 4.47
C ASN A 193 -19.44 5.12 4.62
N TYR A 194 -18.78 5.57 3.54
CA TYR A 194 -18.21 6.91 3.51
C TYR A 194 -19.32 7.92 3.33
N TYR A 195 -19.92 8.32 4.45
CA TYR A 195 -20.90 9.38 4.47
C TYR A 195 -20.24 10.69 4.07
N GLN A 196 -20.81 11.33 3.06
CA GLN A 196 -20.46 12.70 2.68
C GLN A 196 -21.25 13.64 3.55
N THR A 197 -20.54 14.46 4.31
CA THR A 197 -21.17 15.41 5.22
C THR A 197 -20.92 16.84 4.78
N LYS A 198 -21.90 17.71 4.99
CA LYS A 198 -21.81 19.15 4.73
C LYS A 198 -22.28 19.94 5.95
N ALA A 199 -21.56 21.00 6.28
CA ALA A 199 -22.05 22.02 7.20
C ALA A 199 -23.12 22.84 6.52
N ALA A 200 -24.10 23.30 7.31
CA ALA A 200 -25.09 24.27 6.82
C ALA A 200 -24.44 25.64 6.63
N SER A 201 -24.85 26.34 5.59
CA SER A 201 -24.50 27.72 5.31
C SER A 201 -25.74 28.62 5.53
N LYS A 202 -25.54 29.85 5.96
CA LYS A 202 -26.63 30.83 6.08
C LYS A 202 -27.17 31.25 4.71
N GLY A 203 -28.48 31.39 4.59
CA GLY A 203 -29.16 31.77 3.36
C GLY A 203 -30.23 30.78 2.94
N SER A 204 -30.88 31.03 1.83
CA SER A 204 -31.92 30.17 1.27
C SER A 204 -31.31 29.24 0.21
N GLY A 205 -31.76 27.98 0.19
CA GLY A 205 -31.49 27.05 -0.87
C GLY A 205 -32.40 27.28 -2.07
N THR A 206 -32.00 26.82 -3.25
CA THR A 206 -32.82 26.84 -4.48
C THR A 206 -33.62 25.57 -4.67
N ILE A 207 -33.24 24.49 -3.96
CA ILE A 207 -33.90 23.18 -4.01
C ILE A 207 -34.61 22.97 -2.68
N VAL A 208 -35.92 22.89 -2.70
CA VAL A 208 -36.74 22.51 -1.52
C VAL A 208 -36.83 20.96 -1.58
N PRO A 209 -36.20 20.24 -0.65
CA PRO A 209 -36.19 18.79 -0.68
C PRO A 209 -37.49 18.20 -0.15
N ASP A 210 -37.81 16.97 -0.57
CA ASP A 210 -38.93 16.19 -0.05
C ASP A 210 -38.68 15.73 1.39
N ASN A 211 -37.40 15.57 1.76
CA ASN A 211 -36.98 15.10 3.07
C ASN A 211 -35.80 15.94 3.61
N LYS A 212 -35.75 16.09 4.90
CA LYS A 212 -34.57 16.67 5.56
C LYS A 212 -33.45 15.63 5.66
N PRO A 213 -32.22 15.96 5.20
CA PRO A 213 -31.10 15.03 5.35
C PRO A 213 -30.76 14.79 6.84
N PRO A 214 -30.28 13.58 7.20
CA PRO A 214 -29.89 13.29 8.57
C PRO A 214 -28.80 14.22 9.07
N GLN A 215 -28.91 14.66 10.33
CA GLN A 215 -27.93 15.55 10.99
C GLN A 215 -27.14 14.75 12.02
N LEU A 216 -25.81 14.92 12.01
CA LEU A 216 -24.91 14.38 13.01
C LEU A 216 -24.88 15.25 14.28
N SER A 217 -24.40 14.68 15.38
CA SER A 217 -24.23 15.38 16.66
C SER A 217 -23.32 16.62 16.57
N ASN A 218 -22.40 16.64 15.61
CA ASN A 218 -21.52 17.78 15.34
C ASN A 218 -22.16 18.87 14.45
N GLY A 219 -23.46 18.76 14.17
CA GLY A 219 -24.22 19.73 13.40
C GLY A 219 -24.10 19.61 11.88
N LYS A 220 -23.27 18.72 11.35
CA LYS A 220 -23.17 18.48 9.90
C LYS A 220 -24.30 17.57 9.42
N TYR A 221 -24.71 17.73 8.17
CA TYR A 221 -25.73 16.94 7.52
C TYR A 221 -25.11 15.87 6.64
N ILE A 222 -25.64 14.65 6.68
CA ILE A 222 -25.26 13.55 5.78
C ILE A 222 -26.00 13.77 4.46
N VAL A 223 -25.28 14.12 3.40
CA VAL A 223 -25.88 14.43 2.09
C VAL A 223 -25.87 13.23 1.15
N ALA A 224 -24.87 12.36 1.25
CA ALA A 224 -24.74 11.17 0.41
C ALA A 224 -23.84 10.12 1.07
N THR A 225 -23.85 8.91 0.53
CA THR A 225 -22.77 7.93 0.67
C THR A 225 -22.33 7.46 -0.69
N ARG A 226 -21.04 7.18 -0.85
CA ARG A 226 -20.51 6.61 -2.09
C ARG A 226 -20.77 5.11 -2.22
N GLY A 227 -21.20 4.46 -1.12
CA GLY A 227 -21.32 3.01 -1.08
C GLY A 227 -19.95 2.32 -1.01
N ASP A 228 -19.92 1.07 -1.43
CA ASP A 228 -18.71 0.25 -1.40
C ASP A 228 -17.74 0.67 -2.50
N ARG A 229 -16.45 0.73 -2.15
CA ARG A 229 -15.38 0.98 -3.11
C ARG A 229 -14.84 -0.34 -3.61
N LYS A 230 -15.30 -0.77 -4.77
CA LYS A 230 -14.73 -1.93 -5.45
C LYS A 230 -13.36 -1.61 -6.01
N TYR A 231 -12.44 -2.58 -5.94
CA TYR A 231 -11.13 -2.44 -6.55
C TYR A 231 -10.62 -3.76 -7.12
N GLU A 232 -9.78 -3.65 -8.12
CA GLU A 232 -9.00 -4.74 -8.69
C GLU A 232 -7.60 -4.20 -9.03
N SER A 233 -6.58 -4.98 -8.69
CA SER A 233 -5.21 -4.70 -9.09
C SER A 233 -4.53 -5.95 -9.59
N GLU A 234 -3.65 -5.78 -10.58
CA GLU A 234 -2.88 -6.85 -11.19
C GLU A 234 -1.44 -6.38 -11.34
N THR A 235 -0.50 -7.22 -10.91
CA THR A 235 0.93 -6.92 -10.97
C THR A 235 1.67 -8.10 -11.56
N TYR A 236 2.48 -7.83 -12.59
CA TYR A 236 3.47 -8.75 -13.13
C TYR A 236 4.85 -8.23 -12.79
N SER A 237 5.75 -9.10 -12.39
CA SER A 237 7.13 -8.72 -12.10
C SER A 237 8.13 -9.74 -12.60
N ALA A 238 9.32 -9.25 -12.94
CA ALA A 238 10.47 -10.09 -13.30
C ALA A 238 11.74 -9.43 -12.78
N ASN A 239 12.70 -10.23 -12.36
CA ASN A 239 14.01 -9.73 -11.97
C ASN A 239 15.12 -10.65 -12.44
N VAL A 240 16.31 -10.08 -12.60
CA VAL A 240 17.55 -10.79 -12.83
C VAL A 240 18.61 -10.19 -11.92
N LYS A 241 19.37 -11.07 -11.22
CA LYS A 241 20.50 -10.69 -10.39
C LYS A 241 21.76 -11.34 -10.91
N TYR A 242 22.82 -10.57 -11.02
CA TYR A 242 24.16 -11.04 -11.34
C TYR A 242 25.12 -10.72 -10.19
N ASN A 243 25.73 -11.73 -9.62
CA ASN A 243 26.77 -11.61 -8.62
C ASN A 243 28.14 -11.63 -9.33
N PHE A 244 28.88 -10.54 -9.24
CA PHE A 244 30.26 -10.48 -9.75
C PHE A 244 31.17 -11.39 -8.91
N ASP A 245 30.95 -11.34 -7.59
CA ASP A 245 31.60 -12.15 -6.55
C ASP A 245 30.68 -12.25 -5.32
N ALA A 246 31.23 -12.64 -4.17
CA ALA A 246 30.48 -12.79 -2.91
C ALA A 246 29.99 -11.45 -2.33
N GLU A 247 30.63 -10.33 -2.69
CA GLU A 247 30.39 -9.00 -2.10
C GLU A 247 29.72 -8.04 -3.06
N ARG A 248 29.76 -8.28 -4.38
CA ARG A 248 29.24 -7.35 -5.39
C ARG A 248 28.15 -7.98 -6.26
N SER A 249 27.08 -7.25 -6.45
CA SER A 249 25.97 -7.69 -7.28
C SER A 249 25.29 -6.55 -8.03
N LEU A 250 24.64 -6.90 -9.13
CA LEU A 250 23.77 -6.04 -9.91
C LEU A 250 22.42 -6.74 -10.07
N LYS A 251 21.34 -6.06 -9.68
CA LYS A 251 19.97 -6.57 -9.82
C LYS A 251 19.14 -5.60 -10.66
N TYR A 252 18.50 -6.14 -11.68
CA TYR A 252 17.47 -5.43 -12.43
C TYR A 252 16.11 -6.01 -12.08
N THR A 253 15.14 -5.16 -11.83
CA THR A 253 13.75 -5.53 -11.56
C THR A 253 12.81 -4.74 -12.44
N PHE A 254 11.87 -5.42 -13.07
CA PHE A 254 10.76 -4.86 -13.79
C PHE A 254 9.45 -5.23 -13.11
N ALA A 255 8.50 -4.30 -13.01
CA ALA A 255 7.13 -4.57 -12.62
C ALA A 255 6.16 -3.71 -13.43
N ASN A 256 5.08 -4.34 -13.88
CA ASN A 256 3.91 -3.66 -14.44
C ASN A 256 2.75 -3.84 -13.47
N THR A 257 2.09 -2.75 -13.12
CA THR A 257 0.91 -2.79 -12.25
C THR A 257 -0.23 -2.02 -12.91
N THR A 258 -1.39 -2.65 -12.96
CA THR A 258 -2.67 -2.04 -13.31
C THR A 258 -3.57 -2.07 -12.09
N SER A 259 -4.23 -0.96 -11.77
CA SER A 259 -5.16 -0.86 -10.65
C SER A 259 -6.37 -0.04 -11.05
N THR A 260 -7.55 -0.57 -10.73
CA THR A 260 -8.84 0.10 -10.96
C THR A 260 -9.66 0.13 -9.68
N TYR A 261 -10.41 1.20 -9.47
CA TYR A 261 -11.41 1.26 -8.43
C TYR A 261 -12.62 2.08 -8.87
N TYR A 262 -13.78 1.73 -8.35
CA TYR A 262 -15.04 2.40 -8.67
C TYR A 262 -16.07 2.25 -7.56
N TYR A 263 -17.12 3.07 -7.61
CA TYR A 263 -18.20 3.11 -6.63
C TYR A 263 -19.54 2.76 -7.31
N PRO A 264 -19.95 1.49 -7.32
CA PRO A 264 -21.11 1.05 -8.11
C PRO A 264 -22.46 1.44 -7.52
N SER A 265 -22.53 1.83 -6.24
CA SER A 265 -23.79 1.98 -5.52
C SER A 265 -23.84 3.23 -4.65
N PRO A 266 -23.63 4.42 -5.22
CA PRO A 266 -23.77 5.66 -4.46
C PRO A 266 -25.25 5.88 -4.08
N LYS A 267 -25.51 6.49 -2.92
CA LYS A 267 -26.85 6.80 -2.43
C LYS A 267 -26.92 8.23 -1.94
N SER A 268 -27.88 8.98 -2.44
CA SER A 268 -28.23 10.29 -1.88
C SER A 268 -29.14 10.14 -0.65
N TYR A 269 -28.98 11.02 0.32
CA TYR A 269 -29.89 11.18 1.46
C TYR A 269 -30.85 12.38 1.29
N ILE A 270 -30.83 13.01 0.12
CA ILE A 270 -31.66 14.15 -0.23
C ILE A 270 -32.44 13.78 -1.48
N TYR A 271 -33.76 14.00 -1.44
CA TYR A 271 -34.66 13.74 -2.55
C TYR A 271 -35.47 14.96 -2.90
N LYS A 272 -35.80 15.13 -4.17
CA LYS A 272 -36.73 16.14 -4.69
C LYS A 272 -37.58 15.48 -5.77
N ASP A 273 -38.93 15.59 -5.59
CA ASP A 273 -39.91 14.91 -6.48
C ASP A 273 -39.62 13.42 -6.67
N GLY A 274 -39.24 12.74 -5.57
CA GLY A 274 -38.88 11.32 -5.57
C GLY A 274 -37.55 10.98 -6.23
N LYS A 275 -36.78 11.96 -6.71
CA LYS A 275 -35.46 11.76 -7.35
C LYS A 275 -34.31 12.14 -6.42
N PRO A 276 -33.17 11.42 -6.47
CA PRO A 276 -32.00 11.76 -5.65
C PRO A 276 -31.40 13.11 -6.10
N VAL A 277 -31.04 13.93 -5.11
CA VAL A 277 -30.33 15.19 -5.32
C VAL A 277 -28.84 14.98 -5.04
N TRP A 278 -27.99 15.20 -6.05
CA TRP A 278 -26.55 15.00 -5.95
C TRP A 278 -25.75 16.29 -5.87
N SER A 279 -26.35 17.43 -6.23
CA SER A 279 -25.69 18.74 -6.24
C SER A 279 -26.69 19.87 -6.12
N GLY A 280 -26.20 21.09 -5.84
CA GLY A 280 -27.00 22.29 -5.74
C GLY A 280 -27.18 22.77 -4.31
N LYS A 281 -27.90 23.92 -4.14
CA LYS A 281 -28.20 24.52 -2.82
C LYS A 281 -29.53 23.96 -2.32
N VAL A 282 -29.46 23.06 -1.36
CA VAL A 282 -30.65 22.41 -0.77
C VAL A 282 -31.10 23.17 0.46
N ASP A 283 -32.32 23.69 0.46
CA ASP A 283 -32.91 24.43 1.56
C ASP A 283 -33.20 23.49 2.74
N LEU A 284 -32.85 23.94 3.95
CA LEU A 284 -33.11 23.21 5.19
C LEU A 284 -34.35 23.75 5.95
N GLY A 285 -35.02 24.74 5.41
CA GLY A 285 -36.24 25.31 5.97
C GLY A 285 -36.06 26.22 7.19
N ASN A 286 -34.84 26.60 7.55
CA ASN A 286 -34.54 27.41 8.72
C ASN A 286 -33.61 28.60 8.42
N GLY A 287 -33.62 29.09 7.19
CA GLY A 287 -32.72 30.16 6.74
C GLY A 287 -31.28 29.66 6.54
N THR A 288 -31.11 28.35 6.39
CA THR A 288 -29.82 27.72 6.05
C THR A 288 -29.99 26.72 4.90
N TYR A 289 -28.89 26.40 4.25
CA TYR A 289 -28.84 25.42 3.17
C TYR A 289 -27.58 24.55 3.25
N VAL A 290 -27.60 23.39 2.61
CA VAL A 290 -26.42 22.55 2.35
C VAL A 290 -26.16 22.47 0.86
N SER A 291 -24.88 22.39 0.48
CA SER A 291 -24.49 22.25 -0.93
C SER A 291 -23.75 20.94 -1.17
N PRO A 292 -24.46 19.83 -1.45
CA PRO A 292 -23.82 18.66 -2.02
C PRO A 292 -23.20 18.99 -3.37
N SER A 293 -22.15 18.26 -3.76
CA SER A 293 -21.55 18.37 -5.08
C SER A 293 -21.40 16.98 -5.69
N LEU A 294 -21.58 16.90 -7.00
CA LEU A 294 -21.60 15.64 -7.73
C LEU A 294 -20.36 14.79 -7.44
N GLY A 295 -19.16 15.33 -7.62
CA GLY A 295 -17.91 14.63 -7.41
C GLY A 295 -17.69 14.17 -5.96
N THR A 296 -18.16 14.92 -4.94
CA THR A 296 -18.08 14.45 -3.54
C THR A 296 -19.14 13.40 -3.25
N SER A 297 -20.31 13.47 -3.87
CA SER A 297 -21.44 12.58 -3.60
C SER A 297 -21.29 11.22 -4.29
N LEU A 298 -20.89 11.21 -5.55
CA LEU A 298 -20.73 9.97 -6.35
C LEU A 298 -19.34 9.34 -6.21
N GLY A 299 -18.32 10.13 -5.91
CA GLY A 299 -16.94 9.72 -5.93
C GLY A 299 -16.31 9.84 -7.32
N TYR A 300 -15.12 9.32 -7.45
CA TYR A 300 -14.37 9.28 -8.70
C TYR A 300 -13.90 7.85 -8.91
N ASP A 301 -14.17 7.30 -10.07
CA ASP A 301 -13.57 6.06 -10.52
C ASP A 301 -12.13 6.33 -10.92
N GLY A 302 -11.23 5.45 -10.62
CA GLY A 302 -9.81 5.61 -10.91
C GLY A 302 -9.23 4.39 -11.61
N GLU A 303 -8.35 4.68 -12.54
CA GLU A 303 -7.54 3.68 -13.22
C GLU A 303 -6.10 4.17 -13.26
N LYS A 304 -5.18 3.29 -12.95
CA LYS A 304 -3.74 3.54 -12.99
C LYS A 304 -3.04 2.38 -13.67
N GLU A 305 -2.09 2.69 -14.53
CA GLU A 305 -1.18 1.72 -15.10
C GLU A 305 0.22 2.32 -15.11
N TYR A 306 1.19 1.58 -14.62
CA TYR A 306 2.58 2.01 -14.61
C TYR A 306 3.54 0.84 -14.76
N ASN A 307 4.68 1.15 -15.38
CA ASN A 307 5.86 0.31 -15.40
C ASN A 307 6.91 0.86 -14.46
N LYS A 308 7.51 -0.02 -13.67
CA LYS A 308 8.61 0.30 -12.77
C LYS A 308 9.84 -0.49 -13.20
N HIS A 309 10.94 0.22 -13.40
CA HIS A 309 12.25 -0.34 -13.67
C HIS A 309 13.19 0.04 -12.54
N THR A 310 13.92 -0.91 -12.00
CA THR A 310 14.90 -0.65 -10.93
C THR A 310 16.19 -1.35 -11.29
N LEU A 311 17.30 -0.63 -11.19
CA LEU A 311 18.64 -1.17 -11.30
C LEU A 311 19.37 -0.88 -10.00
N ALA A 312 19.77 -1.92 -9.29
CA ALA A 312 20.44 -1.83 -7.99
C ALA A 312 21.84 -2.45 -8.08
N TYR A 313 22.85 -1.71 -7.75
CA TYR A 313 24.22 -2.19 -7.58
C TYR A 313 24.58 -2.18 -6.10
N ASN A 314 25.08 -3.30 -5.59
CA ASN A 314 25.57 -3.43 -4.22
C ASN A 314 27.04 -3.83 -4.23
N ASP A 315 27.82 -3.17 -3.38
CA ASP A 315 29.23 -3.48 -3.12
C ASP A 315 29.45 -3.45 -1.60
N ASP A 316 29.34 -4.61 -0.97
CA ASP A 316 29.45 -4.77 0.47
C ASP A 316 30.86 -4.51 0.96
N LYS A 317 31.89 -4.80 0.13
CA LYS A 317 33.29 -4.57 0.42
C LYS A 317 33.60 -3.08 0.62
N ASN A 318 33.12 -2.25 -0.30
CA ASN A 318 33.34 -0.80 -0.27
C ASN A 318 32.20 -0.07 0.43
N LYS A 319 31.19 -0.79 0.98
CA LYS A 319 29.98 -0.22 1.60
C LYS A 319 29.25 0.76 0.68
N MET A 320 29.19 0.44 -0.62
CA MET A 320 28.60 1.30 -1.64
C MET A 320 27.35 0.64 -2.21
N ASN A 321 26.25 1.39 -2.21
CA ASN A 321 24.99 1.00 -2.86
C ASN A 321 24.57 2.11 -3.82
N ALA A 322 24.25 1.74 -5.05
CA ALA A 322 23.73 2.65 -6.06
C ALA A 322 22.42 2.09 -6.64
N ASN A 323 21.36 2.89 -6.58
CA ASN A 323 20.07 2.53 -7.10
C ASN A 323 19.61 3.56 -8.14
N PHE A 324 19.18 3.08 -9.27
CA PHE A 324 18.50 3.86 -10.28
C PHE A 324 17.12 3.29 -10.52
N SER A 325 16.12 4.14 -10.62
CA SER A 325 14.77 3.70 -10.94
C SER A 325 14.07 4.65 -11.88
N LEU A 326 13.22 4.07 -12.68
CA LEU A 326 12.30 4.75 -13.57
C LEU A 326 10.89 4.25 -13.30
N LEU A 327 9.99 5.18 -13.02
CA LEU A 327 8.56 4.92 -12.96
C LEU A 327 7.91 5.58 -14.18
N ASP A 328 7.42 4.76 -15.09
CA ASP A 328 6.72 5.20 -16.28
C ASP A 328 5.22 5.01 -16.09
N MET A 329 4.51 6.12 -15.85
CA MET A 329 3.07 6.13 -15.66
C MET A 329 2.39 6.18 -17.03
N LYS A 330 1.83 5.04 -17.46
CA LYS A 330 1.13 4.91 -18.75
C LYS A 330 -0.28 5.50 -18.70
N LYS A 331 -0.97 5.30 -17.58
CA LYS A 331 -2.35 5.76 -17.41
C LYS A 331 -2.58 6.20 -15.98
N SER A 332 -3.15 7.37 -15.82
CA SER A 332 -3.67 7.85 -14.55
C SER A 332 -4.89 8.69 -14.87
N GLY A 333 -6.07 8.15 -14.66
CA GLY A 333 -7.34 8.78 -14.97
C GLY A 333 -8.30 8.72 -13.79
N TYR A 334 -9.08 9.79 -13.64
CA TYR A 334 -10.23 9.83 -12.76
C TYR A 334 -11.41 10.27 -13.59
N SER A 335 -12.50 9.50 -13.57
CA SER A 335 -13.79 9.90 -14.10
C SER A 335 -14.78 10.08 -12.96
N SER A 336 -15.63 11.09 -13.01
CA SER A 336 -16.78 11.15 -12.11
C SER A 336 -17.67 9.95 -12.38
N ALA A 337 -18.08 9.23 -11.35
CA ALA A 337 -19.06 8.18 -11.47
C ALA A 337 -20.35 8.75 -12.13
N SER A 338 -20.80 8.14 -13.19
CA SER A 338 -21.98 8.53 -13.96
C SER A 338 -23.24 7.89 -13.41
#